data_4a1fd27d77a91bde676efc585b443e8a
#
_entry.id   4a1fd27d77a91bde676efc585b443e8a
#
_cell.length_a   1.000
_cell.length_b   1.000
_cell.length_c   1.000
_cell.angle_alpha   90.00
_cell.angle_beta   90.00
_cell.angle_gamma   90.00
#
_symmetry.space_group_name_H-M   'P 1'
#
loop_
_entity.id
_entity.type
_entity.pdbx_description
1 polymer ?
#
loop_
_entity_poly.entity_id
_entity_poly.type
_entity_poly.pdbx_seq_one_letter_code
_entity_poly.pdbx_strand_id
1 'polypeptide(L)'
;MIPQLRGWYARYEKDGFTVVGVHTPEFVWEKPYASVVDATKKLGVRYPVVQDNEHAIWKRWSIWAWPTTIVMDRKGVIRYQHIGEGDYDQTEAMIRRLLAERE
;
A
#
# COMPACT_ATOMS: atom_id res chain seq x y z
N MET A 1 8.70 -0.77 5.84
CA MET A 1 7.46 -1.17 5.15
C MET A 1 7.64 -1.49 3.67
N ILE A 2 8.30 -0.65 2.91
CA ILE A 2 8.48 -0.89 1.46
C ILE A 2 9.14 -2.24 1.16
N PRO A 3 10.20 -2.68 1.88
CA PRO A 3 10.76 -4.00 1.62
C PRO A 3 9.76 -5.15 1.75
N GLN A 4 8.87 -5.07 2.74
CA GLN A 4 7.83 -6.07 2.95
C GLN A 4 6.79 -6.04 1.81
N LEU A 5 6.35 -4.85 1.41
CA LEU A 5 5.42 -4.69 0.30
C LEU A 5 5.99 -5.24 -1.01
N ARG A 6 7.25 -4.96 -1.29
CA ARG A 6 7.94 -5.47 -2.48
C ARG A 6 7.98 -7.00 -2.46
N GLY A 7 8.29 -7.58 -1.31
CA GLY A 7 8.35 -9.03 -1.17
C GLY A 7 6.99 -9.68 -1.38
N TRP A 8 5.94 -9.13 -0.81
CA TRP A 8 4.58 -9.65 -0.98
C TRP A 8 4.11 -9.51 -2.42
N TYR A 9 4.37 -8.38 -3.04
CA TYR A 9 4.00 -8.15 -4.43
C TYR A 9 4.69 -9.17 -5.35
N ALA A 10 5.99 -9.38 -5.17
CA ALA A 10 6.75 -10.33 -5.96
C ALA A 10 6.25 -11.77 -5.78
N ARG A 11 5.89 -12.17 -4.55
CA ARG A 11 5.44 -13.53 -4.25
C ARG A 11 4.02 -13.83 -4.69
N TYR A 12 3.12 -12.87 -4.57
CA TYR A 12 1.68 -13.12 -4.69
C TYR A 12 1.02 -12.47 -5.90
N GLU A 13 1.73 -11.65 -6.67
CA GLU A 13 1.19 -10.97 -7.85
C GLU A 13 0.56 -11.97 -8.82
N LYS A 14 1.22 -13.07 -9.10
CA LYS A 14 0.74 -14.11 -10.02
C LYS A 14 -0.53 -14.80 -9.51
N ASP A 15 -0.81 -14.72 -8.22
CA ASP A 15 -1.98 -15.31 -7.60
C ASP A 15 -3.17 -14.34 -7.53
N GLY A 16 -3.02 -13.16 -8.11
CA GLY A 16 -4.07 -12.14 -8.15
C GLY A 16 -3.93 -11.05 -7.11
N PHE A 17 -2.81 -10.99 -6.43
CA PHE A 17 -2.54 -9.93 -5.46
C PHE A 17 -1.98 -8.69 -6.16
N THR A 18 -2.44 -7.53 -5.74
CA THR A 18 -1.84 -6.27 -6.18
C THR A 18 -1.66 -5.32 -5.00
N VAL A 19 -0.77 -4.38 -5.18
CA VAL A 19 -0.51 -3.31 -4.20
C VAL A 19 -0.69 -1.99 -4.93
N VAL A 20 -1.36 -1.06 -4.29
CA VAL A 20 -1.40 0.33 -4.76
C VAL A 20 -0.83 1.19 -3.64
N GLY A 21 0.30 1.82 -3.91
CA GLY A 21 0.88 2.78 -3.00
C GLY A 21 0.20 4.14 -3.16
N VAL A 22 -0.20 4.75 -2.06
CA VAL A 22 -0.75 6.10 -2.08
C VAL A 22 0.24 7.01 -1.39
N HIS A 23 0.86 7.90 -2.16
CA HIS A 23 1.83 8.85 -1.65
C HIS A 23 1.13 10.14 -1.26
N THR A 24 0.79 10.27 0.03
CA THR A 24 0.21 11.49 0.60
C THR A 24 1.35 12.23 1.31
N PRO A 25 1.75 13.40 0.81
CA PRO A 25 2.92 14.09 1.35
C PRO A 25 2.67 14.67 2.74
N GLU A 26 3.63 14.48 3.63
CA GLU A 26 3.67 15.14 4.93
C GLU A 26 4.26 16.54 4.80
N PHE A 27 5.21 16.70 3.87
CA PHE A 27 5.94 17.96 3.65
C PHE A 27 5.84 18.40 2.19
N VAL A 28 5.92 19.73 1.98
CA VAL A 28 5.78 20.34 0.64
C VAL A 28 6.79 19.78 -0.36
N TRP A 29 8.03 19.49 0.05
CA TRP A 29 9.06 18.99 -0.86
C TRP A 29 8.81 17.55 -1.34
N GLU A 30 7.83 16.85 -0.77
CA GLU A 30 7.45 15.53 -1.22
C GLU A 30 6.49 15.55 -2.40
N LYS A 31 5.91 16.70 -2.74
CA LYS A 31 4.87 16.82 -3.78
C LYS A 31 5.36 16.63 -5.22
N PRO A 32 6.58 17.08 -5.61
CA PRO A 32 6.95 17.02 -7.02
C PRO A 32 6.94 15.58 -7.57
N TYR A 33 6.34 15.42 -8.74
CA TYR A 33 6.25 14.13 -9.42
C TYR A 33 7.62 13.48 -9.62
N ALA A 34 8.61 14.28 -10.04
CA ALA A 34 9.96 13.78 -10.27
C ALA A 34 10.59 13.19 -9.00
N SER A 35 10.32 13.79 -7.83
CA SER A 35 10.82 13.28 -6.56
C SER A 35 10.21 11.93 -6.22
N VAL A 36 8.91 11.74 -6.48
CA VAL A 36 8.22 10.47 -6.25
C VAL A 36 8.76 9.40 -7.19
N VAL A 37 8.91 9.71 -8.48
CA VAL A 37 9.47 8.79 -9.47
C VAL A 37 10.88 8.35 -9.07
N ASP A 38 11.72 9.29 -8.66
CA ASP A 38 13.09 8.99 -8.24
C ASP A 38 13.11 8.07 -7.01
N ALA A 39 12.25 8.35 -6.03
CA ALA A 39 12.15 7.54 -4.83
C ALA A 39 11.68 6.12 -5.15
N THR A 40 10.71 5.95 -6.04
CA THR A 40 10.23 4.61 -6.42
C THR A 40 11.32 3.80 -7.10
N LYS A 41 12.13 4.43 -7.93
CA LYS A 41 13.27 3.76 -8.57
C LYS A 41 14.32 3.34 -7.55
N LYS A 42 14.70 4.25 -6.64
CA LYS A 42 15.71 3.97 -5.61
C LYS A 42 15.27 2.86 -4.66
N LEU A 43 13.99 2.83 -4.32
CA LEU A 43 13.44 1.84 -3.40
C LEU A 43 13.00 0.55 -4.09
N GLY A 44 13.09 0.49 -5.42
CA GLY A 44 12.74 -0.71 -6.19
C GLY A 44 11.24 -1.02 -6.17
N VAL A 45 10.40 0.00 -6.10
CA VAL A 45 8.94 -0.15 -6.07
C VAL A 45 8.45 -0.46 -7.48
N ARG A 46 7.77 -1.60 -7.65
CA ARG A 46 7.24 -2.06 -8.94
C ARG A 46 5.71 -2.01 -9.02
N TYR A 47 5.04 -1.87 -7.88
CA TYR A 47 3.58 -1.72 -7.86
C TYR A 47 3.19 -0.27 -8.17
N PRO A 48 1.94 -0.03 -8.62
CA PRO A 48 1.47 1.33 -8.90
C PRO A 48 1.51 2.23 -7.68
N VAL A 49 1.89 3.48 -7.87
CA VAL A 49 1.90 4.50 -6.83
C VAL A 49 1.10 5.70 -7.32
N VAL A 50 0.14 6.13 -6.53
CA VAL A 50 -0.70 7.30 -6.80
C VAL A 50 -0.25 8.44 -5.91
N GLN A 51 -0.12 9.64 -6.49
CA GLN A 51 0.15 10.84 -5.70
C GLN A 51 -1.15 11.41 -5.15
N ASP A 52 -1.16 11.68 -3.85
CA ASP A 52 -2.30 12.29 -3.16
C ASP A 52 -1.89 13.64 -2.57
N ASN A 53 -1.38 14.53 -3.44
CA ASN A 53 -0.80 15.81 -3.03
C ASN A 53 -1.79 16.72 -2.30
N GLU A 54 -3.08 16.59 -2.57
CA GLU A 54 -4.13 17.40 -1.96
C GLU A 54 -4.82 16.69 -0.79
N HIS A 55 -4.32 15.54 -0.37
CA HIS A 55 -4.90 14.75 0.72
C HIS A 55 -6.35 14.30 0.47
N ALA A 56 -6.77 14.20 -0.78
CA ALA A 56 -8.16 13.82 -1.11
C ALA A 56 -8.44 12.36 -0.74
N ILE A 57 -7.52 11.45 -1.09
CA ILE A 57 -7.62 10.03 -0.74
C ILE A 57 -7.51 9.86 0.78
N TRP A 58 -6.56 10.54 1.38
CA TRP A 58 -6.33 10.56 2.81
C TRP A 58 -7.63 10.86 3.57
N LYS A 59 -8.32 11.94 3.18
CA LYS A 59 -9.56 12.35 3.82
C LYS A 59 -10.71 11.38 3.55
N ARG A 60 -10.82 10.91 2.30
CA ARG A 60 -11.92 10.01 1.90
C ARG A 60 -11.87 8.69 2.66
N TRP A 61 -10.68 8.18 2.95
CA TRP A 61 -10.50 6.92 3.66
C TRP A 61 -10.32 7.10 5.17
N SER A 62 -10.51 8.33 5.67
CA SER A 62 -10.37 8.66 7.09
C SER A 62 -9.01 8.30 7.67
N ILE A 63 -7.96 8.47 6.88
CA ILE A 63 -6.59 8.21 7.31
C ILE A 63 -6.14 9.34 8.24
N TRP A 64 -5.39 9.01 9.29
CA TRP A 64 -4.90 10.01 10.24
C TRP A 64 -3.44 9.79 10.65
N ALA A 65 -2.79 8.78 10.13
CA ALA A 65 -1.39 8.49 10.44
C ALA A 65 -0.67 7.84 9.27
N TRP A 66 0.62 8.06 9.15
CA TRP A 66 1.52 7.38 8.24
C TRP A 66 2.31 6.30 9.00
N PRO A 67 2.57 5.15 8.42
CA PRO A 67 1.85 4.57 7.30
C PRO A 67 0.53 3.95 7.77
N THR A 68 -0.41 3.81 6.86
CA THR A 68 -1.64 3.05 7.08
C THR A 68 -1.76 2.00 5.97
N THR A 69 -2.04 0.76 6.37
CA THR A 69 -2.22 -0.36 5.45
C THR A 69 -3.68 -0.80 5.49
N ILE A 70 -4.27 -0.94 4.32
CA ILE A 70 -5.63 -1.44 4.17
C ILE A 70 -5.58 -2.63 3.22
N VAL A 71 -6.15 -3.76 3.63
CA VAL A 71 -6.23 -4.96 2.81
C VAL A 71 -7.68 -5.23 2.47
N MET A 72 -7.95 -5.35 1.17
CA MET A 72 -9.28 -5.62 0.64
C MET A 72 -9.32 -6.99 0.00
N ASP A 73 -10.48 -7.62 0.02
CA ASP A 73 -10.69 -8.88 -0.69
C ASP A 73 -10.98 -8.64 -2.19
N ARG A 74 -11.24 -9.73 -2.93
CA ARG A 74 -11.50 -9.66 -4.38
C ARG A 74 -12.76 -8.85 -4.74
N LYS A 75 -13.65 -8.66 -3.78
CA LYS A 75 -14.89 -7.91 -3.97
C LYS A 75 -14.74 -6.44 -3.60
N GLY A 76 -13.55 -6.03 -3.14
CA GLY A 76 -13.30 -4.66 -2.71
C GLY A 76 -13.76 -4.36 -1.29
N VAL A 77 -14.05 -5.39 -0.50
CA VAL A 77 -14.44 -5.21 0.91
C VAL A 77 -13.19 -5.13 1.76
N ILE A 78 -13.12 -4.12 2.62
CA ILE A 78 -12.00 -3.95 3.56
C ILE A 78 -12.08 -5.07 4.60
N ARG A 79 -11.00 -5.85 4.70
CA ARG A 79 -10.94 -7.00 5.60
C ARG A 79 -9.90 -6.81 6.72
N TYR A 80 -8.99 -5.86 6.57
CA TYR A 80 -7.92 -5.65 7.53
C TYR A 80 -7.38 -4.22 7.40
N GLN A 81 -7.03 -3.64 8.54
CA GLN A 81 -6.38 -2.33 8.59
C GLN A 81 -5.31 -2.35 9.66
N HIS A 82 -4.16 -1.79 9.34
CA HIS A 82 -3.08 -1.61 10.30
C HIS A 82 -2.54 -0.19 10.23
N ILE A 83 -2.41 0.43 11.39
CA ILE A 83 -1.90 1.80 11.50
C ILE A 83 -0.50 1.72 12.10
N GLY A 84 0.46 2.35 11.40
CA GLY A 84 1.86 2.36 11.80
C GLY A 84 2.68 1.24 11.19
N GLU A 85 3.95 1.21 11.52
CA GLU A 85 4.89 0.15 11.12
C GLU A 85 4.67 -1.09 11.97
N GLY A 86 5.09 -2.25 11.44
CA GLY A 86 5.09 -3.50 12.21
C GLY A 86 3.96 -4.44 11.83
N ASP A 87 3.80 -5.51 12.62
CA ASP A 87 2.80 -6.56 12.43
C ASP A 87 2.75 -7.14 11.02
N TYR A 88 3.92 -7.22 10.36
CA TYR A 88 4.02 -7.68 8.98
C TYR A 88 3.59 -9.13 8.82
N ASP A 89 3.86 -9.98 9.81
CA ASP A 89 3.44 -11.38 9.75
C ASP A 89 1.92 -11.50 9.77
N GLN A 90 1.24 -10.67 10.56
CA GLN A 90 -0.23 -10.65 10.62
C GLN A 90 -0.81 -10.15 9.30
N THR A 91 -0.22 -9.12 8.71
CA THR A 91 -0.65 -8.59 7.42
C THR A 91 -0.47 -9.63 6.32
N GLU A 92 0.66 -10.30 6.28
CA GLU A 92 0.91 -11.36 5.30
C GLU A 92 -0.05 -12.55 5.48
N ALA A 93 -0.33 -12.93 6.72
CA ALA A 93 -1.30 -13.99 7.00
C ALA A 93 -2.69 -13.63 6.46
N MET A 94 -3.10 -12.38 6.59
CA MET A 94 -4.37 -11.92 6.02
C MET A 94 -4.35 -11.97 4.48
N ILE A 95 -3.26 -11.55 3.86
CA ILE A 95 -3.11 -11.62 2.40
C ILE A 95 -3.28 -13.07 1.92
N ARG A 96 -2.61 -14.02 2.56
CA ARG A 96 -2.73 -15.44 2.22
C ARG A 96 -4.14 -15.96 2.39
N ARG A 97 -4.80 -15.57 3.47
CA ARG A 97 -6.18 -15.97 3.76
C ARG A 97 -7.12 -15.47 2.66
N LEU A 98 -7.00 -14.22 2.27
CA LEU A 98 -7.86 -13.64 1.25
C LEU A 98 -7.60 -14.23 -0.14
N LEU A 99 -6.35 -14.56 -0.44
CA LEU A 99 -6.00 -15.24 -1.70
C LEU A 99 -6.64 -16.64 -1.78
N ALA A 100 -6.77 -17.30 -0.65
CA ALA A 100 -7.39 -18.63 -0.57
C ALA A 100 -8.91 -18.58 -0.62
N GLU A 101 -9.53 -17.44 -0.35
CA GLU A 101 -10.98 -17.29 -0.41
C GLU A 101 -11.46 -17.32 -1.87
N ARG A 102 -12.56 -18.01 -2.11
CA ARG A 102 -13.23 -18.02 -3.40
C ARG A 102 -14.42 -17.08 -3.37
N GLU A 103 -14.70 -16.49 -4.53
CA GLU A 103 -15.87 -15.66 -4.69
C GLU A 103 -17.17 -16.44 -4.62
#